data_2a05011dd9b03f25fbf48500431a1883
#
_entry.id   2a05011dd9b03f25fbf48500431a1883
#
_cell.length_a   1.000
_cell.length_b   1.000
_cell.length_c   1.000
_cell.angle_alpha   90.00
_cell.angle_beta   90.00
_cell.angle_gamma   90.00
#
_symmetry.space_group_name_H-M   'P 1'
#
loop_
_entity.id
_entity.type
_entity.pdbx_description
1 polymer ?
#
loop_
_entity_poly.entity_id
_entity_poly.type
_entity_poly.pdbx_seq_one_letter_code
_entity_poly.pdbx_strand_id
1 'polypeptide(L)'
;MKHRKLLQSLMASLSVLLLISASAFAKGARTISISYPATLGGVHLAVGHYDLTFEQHSPEATVKLAKGKTVVVTTQAKVEERSTKYQRNMVVFETKSDGSQIVSEIRLGGTNQAIVFSE
;
A
#
# COMPACT_ATOMS: atom_id res chain seq x y z
N MET A 1 -21.43 -15.56 -36.43
CA MET A 1 -22.21 -14.53 -35.75
C MET A 1 -22.28 -14.75 -34.25
N LYS A 2 -22.47 -15.98 -33.80
CA LYS A 2 -22.53 -16.28 -32.37
C LYS A 2 -21.24 -15.96 -31.63
N HIS A 3 -20.11 -16.09 -32.28
CA HIS A 3 -18.79 -15.83 -31.69
C HIS A 3 -18.56 -14.38 -31.32
N ARG A 4 -19.15 -13.44 -32.08
CA ARG A 4 -18.97 -12.00 -31.80
C ARG A 4 -19.64 -11.58 -30.52
N LYS A 5 -20.81 -12.13 -30.18
CA LYS A 5 -21.51 -11.81 -28.95
C LYS A 5 -20.78 -12.27 -27.71
N LEU A 6 -20.14 -13.43 -27.78
CA LEU A 6 -19.36 -13.96 -26.67
C LEU A 6 -18.13 -13.10 -26.35
N LEU A 7 -17.44 -12.64 -27.40
CA LEU A 7 -16.29 -11.76 -27.22
C LEU A 7 -16.65 -10.43 -26.60
N GLN A 8 -17.78 -9.86 -26.98
CA GLN A 8 -18.23 -8.60 -26.41
C GLN A 8 -18.55 -8.73 -24.92
N SER A 9 -19.17 -9.84 -24.52
CA SER A 9 -19.48 -10.09 -23.11
C SER A 9 -18.24 -10.19 -22.25
N LEU A 10 -17.20 -10.86 -22.75
CA LEU A 10 -15.94 -11.01 -22.04
C LEU A 10 -15.24 -9.67 -21.79
N MET A 11 -15.25 -8.80 -22.80
CA MET A 11 -14.62 -7.49 -22.67
C MET A 11 -15.33 -6.60 -21.65
N ALA A 12 -16.64 -6.64 -21.62
CA ALA A 12 -17.43 -5.87 -20.67
C ALA A 12 -17.15 -6.31 -19.22
N SER A 13 -17.01 -7.61 -18.99
CA SER A 13 -16.70 -8.14 -17.66
C SER A 13 -15.36 -7.66 -17.16
N LEU A 14 -14.37 -7.61 -18.01
CA LEU A 14 -13.03 -7.17 -17.66
C LEU A 14 -13.02 -5.71 -17.22
N SER A 15 -13.74 -4.86 -17.93
CA SER A 15 -13.82 -3.44 -17.61
C SER A 15 -14.44 -3.19 -16.23
N VAL A 16 -15.47 -3.94 -15.86
CA VAL A 16 -16.14 -3.82 -14.57
C VAL A 16 -15.19 -4.19 -13.43
N LEU A 17 -14.41 -5.26 -13.60
CA LEU A 17 -13.46 -5.69 -12.58
C LEU A 17 -12.39 -4.62 -12.29
N LEU A 18 -11.90 -3.94 -13.31
CA LEU A 18 -10.91 -2.88 -13.15
C LEU A 18 -11.47 -1.71 -12.37
N LEU A 19 -12.72 -1.32 -12.61
CA LEU A 19 -13.37 -0.23 -11.89
C LEU A 19 -13.55 -0.55 -10.41
N ILE A 20 -13.93 -1.77 -10.07
CA ILE A 20 -14.11 -2.21 -8.69
C ILE A 20 -12.78 -2.15 -7.95
N SER A 21 -11.70 -2.61 -8.57
CA SER A 21 -10.37 -2.59 -7.95
C SER A 21 -9.91 -1.18 -7.65
N ALA A 22 -10.16 -0.23 -8.54
CA ALA A 22 -9.76 1.16 -8.35
C ALA A 22 -10.49 1.81 -7.17
N SER A 23 -11.78 1.52 -6.98
CA SER A 23 -12.57 2.14 -5.92
C SER A 23 -12.27 1.58 -4.53
N ALA A 24 -11.77 0.34 -4.43
CA ALA A 24 -11.51 -0.31 -3.15
C ALA A 24 -10.45 0.41 -2.30
N PHE A 25 -9.54 1.15 -2.92
CA PHE A 25 -8.44 1.82 -2.24
C PHE A 25 -8.65 3.33 -2.11
N ALA A 26 -9.83 3.84 -2.40
CA ALA A 26 -10.09 5.29 -2.36
C ALA A 26 -10.31 5.83 -0.95
N LYS A 27 -10.70 4.99 0.01
CA LYS A 27 -11.03 5.41 1.37
C LYS A 27 -9.80 5.37 2.28
N GLY A 28 -9.71 6.38 3.15
CA GLY A 28 -8.74 6.37 4.25
C GLY A 28 -7.32 6.63 3.84
N ALA A 29 -7.11 7.35 2.75
CA ALA A 29 -5.77 7.71 2.32
C ALA A 29 -5.07 8.56 3.37
N ARG A 30 -3.81 8.25 3.67
CA ARG A 30 -2.95 9.00 4.57
C ARG A 30 -1.71 9.43 3.82
N THR A 31 -1.19 10.60 4.19
CA THR A 31 0.08 11.05 3.61
C THR A 31 1.22 10.62 4.53
N ILE A 32 2.21 9.96 3.95
CA ILE A 32 3.42 9.58 4.66
C ILE A 32 4.64 10.18 3.99
N SER A 33 5.72 10.34 4.76
CA SER A 33 6.97 10.88 4.25
C SER A 33 8.05 9.80 4.26
N ILE A 34 8.68 9.60 3.12
CA ILE A 34 9.86 8.74 3.01
C ILE A 34 11.06 9.67 3.12
N SER A 35 11.78 9.56 4.23
CA SER A 35 12.89 10.46 4.56
C SER A 35 14.23 10.03 3.99
N TYR A 36 14.35 8.75 3.65
CA TYR A 36 15.57 8.18 3.07
C TYR A 36 15.17 7.31 1.89
N PRO A 37 16.01 7.23 0.84
CA PRO A 37 15.74 6.25 -0.22
C PRO A 37 15.68 4.87 0.41
N ALA A 38 14.61 4.14 0.15
CA ALA A 38 14.35 2.86 0.80
C ALA A 38 13.63 1.92 -0.15
N THR A 39 13.65 0.63 0.17
CA THR A 39 12.94 -0.39 -0.60
C THR A 39 11.72 -0.86 0.16
N LEU A 40 10.62 -1.04 -0.54
CA LEU A 40 9.40 -1.62 -0.01
C LEU A 40 8.79 -2.52 -1.08
N GLY A 41 8.54 -3.79 -0.70
CA GLY A 41 7.94 -4.73 -1.64
C GLY A 41 8.75 -4.93 -2.92
N GLY A 42 10.08 -4.84 -2.82
CA GLY A 42 10.98 -4.96 -3.97
C GLY A 42 11.09 -3.71 -4.83
N VAL A 43 10.42 -2.62 -4.44
CA VAL A 43 10.42 -1.37 -5.20
C VAL A 43 11.24 -0.34 -4.47
N HIS A 44 12.14 0.35 -5.19
CA HIS A 44 12.93 1.44 -4.64
C HIS A 44 12.07 2.71 -4.59
N LEU A 45 11.97 3.29 -3.40
CA LEU A 45 11.22 4.51 -3.17
C LEU A 45 12.17 5.69 -3.01
N ALA A 46 11.94 6.74 -3.76
CA ALA A 46 12.67 8.00 -3.60
C ALA A 46 12.14 8.76 -2.40
N VAL A 47 12.96 9.65 -1.86
CA VAL A 47 12.55 10.59 -0.81
C VAL A 47 11.36 11.42 -1.30
N GLY A 48 10.36 11.59 -0.46
CA GLY A 48 9.19 12.39 -0.80
C GLY A 48 7.95 11.97 -0.03
N HIS A 49 6.84 12.57 -0.42
CA HIS A 49 5.53 12.29 0.17
C HIS A 49 4.75 11.31 -0.70
N TYR A 50 4.09 10.37 -0.05
CA TYR A 50 3.30 9.35 -0.73
C TYR A 50 1.95 9.23 -0.03
N ASP A 51 0.93 8.87 -0.79
CA ASP A 51 -0.38 8.56 -0.24
C ASP A 51 -0.45 7.07 0.05
N LEU A 52 -0.78 6.75 1.29
CA LEU A 52 -0.92 5.39 1.77
C LEU A 52 -2.39 5.02 1.85
N THR A 53 -2.75 3.93 1.20
CA THR A 53 -4.05 3.29 1.40
C THR A 53 -3.81 1.82 1.69
N PHE A 54 -4.74 1.21 2.44
CA PHE A 54 -4.63 -0.22 2.69
C PHE A 54 -6.00 -0.83 2.89
N GLU A 55 -6.10 -2.10 2.54
CA GLU A 55 -7.27 -2.91 2.72
C GLU A 55 -6.92 -4.03 3.68
N GLN A 56 -7.64 -4.06 4.81
CA GLN A 56 -7.35 -5.00 5.88
C GLN A 56 -8.14 -6.29 5.72
N HIS A 57 -7.45 -7.41 5.83
CA HIS A 57 -8.02 -8.76 5.80
C HIS A 57 -7.72 -9.52 7.09
N SER A 58 -7.57 -8.85 8.17
CA SER A 58 -7.12 -9.27 9.51
C SER A 58 -6.58 -10.68 9.65
N PRO A 59 -5.32 -10.83 10.09
CA PRO A 59 -4.39 -9.76 10.50
C PRO A 59 -3.62 -9.14 9.34
N GLU A 60 -3.84 -9.61 8.12
CA GLU A 60 -3.10 -9.17 6.95
C GLU A 60 -3.73 -7.94 6.32
N ALA A 61 -2.96 -7.26 5.50
CA ALA A 61 -3.43 -6.10 4.76
C ALA A 61 -2.71 -6.01 3.42
N THR A 62 -3.42 -5.50 2.42
CA THR A 62 -2.83 -5.13 1.14
C THR A 62 -2.59 -3.64 1.18
N VAL A 63 -1.33 -3.22 1.00
CA VAL A 63 -0.90 -1.83 1.14
C VAL A 63 -0.53 -1.27 -0.21
N LYS A 64 -0.96 -0.04 -0.45
CA LYS A 64 -0.68 0.65 -1.70
C LYS A 64 -0.11 2.02 -1.38
N LEU A 65 1.02 2.36 -2.00
CA LEU A 65 1.58 3.70 -1.96
C LEU A 65 1.46 4.33 -3.34
N ALA A 66 1.00 5.57 -3.36
CA ALA A 66 0.83 6.30 -4.61
C ALA A 66 1.46 7.67 -4.52
N LYS A 67 1.90 8.17 -5.66
CA LYS A 67 2.39 9.54 -5.80
C LYS A 67 1.52 10.23 -6.83
N GLY A 68 0.67 11.16 -6.34
CA GLY A 68 -0.38 11.70 -7.18
C GLY A 68 -1.37 10.61 -7.58
N LYS A 69 -1.57 10.42 -8.87
CA LYS A 69 -2.46 9.38 -9.39
C LYS A 69 -1.75 8.07 -9.73
N THR A 70 -0.43 8.04 -9.56
CA THR A 70 0.37 6.88 -9.95
C THR A 70 0.62 5.99 -8.74
N VAL A 71 0.20 4.74 -8.83
CA VAL A 71 0.52 3.74 -7.82
C VAL A 71 1.97 3.32 -8.01
N VAL A 72 2.77 3.49 -6.97
CA VAL A 72 4.21 3.20 -7.01
C VAL A 72 4.49 1.77 -6.58
N VAL A 73 3.80 1.30 -5.54
CA VAL A 73 4.01 -0.05 -5.02
C VAL A 73 2.72 -0.56 -4.40
N THR A 74 2.47 -1.86 -4.58
CA THR A 74 1.42 -2.60 -3.90
C THR A 74 2.08 -3.81 -3.26
N THR A 75 1.88 -4.00 -1.96
CA THR A 75 2.53 -5.08 -1.25
C THR A 75 1.67 -5.58 -0.09
N GLN A 76 1.99 -6.75 0.41
CA GLN A 76 1.29 -7.35 1.54
C GLN A 76 1.99 -6.99 2.84
N ALA A 77 1.21 -6.88 3.90
CA ALA A 77 1.70 -6.52 5.21
C ALA A 77 0.81 -7.14 6.28
N LYS A 78 1.16 -6.93 7.54
CA LYS A 78 0.33 -7.29 8.69
C LYS A 78 0.01 -6.04 9.48
N VAL A 79 -1.20 -5.97 10.03
CA VAL A 79 -1.58 -4.91 10.95
C VAL A 79 -1.41 -5.44 12.36
N GLU A 80 -0.60 -4.74 13.14
CA GLU A 80 -0.37 -5.07 14.55
C GLU A 80 -0.96 -4.00 15.44
N GLU A 81 -1.59 -4.42 16.53
CA GLU A 81 -2.04 -3.51 17.56
C GLU A 81 -0.95 -3.33 18.60
N ARG A 82 -0.72 -2.10 19.00
CA ARG A 82 0.29 -1.75 19.99
C ARG A 82 -0.38 -1.25 21.25
N SER A 83 0.38 -1.15 22.33
CA SER A 83 -0.15 -0.69 23.62
C SER A 83 -0.32 0.82 23.67
N THR A 84 0.36 1.56 22.81
CA THR A 84 0.38 3.02 22.83
C THR A 84 -0.23 3.57 21.54
N LYS A 85 -1.03 4.62 21.69
CA LYS A 85 -1.59 5.32 20.56
C LYS A 85 -0.55 6.25 19.95
N TYR A 86 -0.42 6.21 18.62
CA TYR A 86 0.52 7.07 17.91
C TYR A 86 -0.11 8.43 17.62
N GLN A 87 0.68 9.48 17.73
CA GLN A 87 0.19 10.84 17.53
C GLN A 87 0.23 11.27 16.07
N ARG A 88 1.13 10.67 15.29
CA ARG A 88 1.30 11.00 13.88
C ARG A 88 1.67 9.77 13.09
N ASN A 89 1.51 9.87 11.78
CA ASN A 89 2.00 8.82 10.89
C ASN A 89 3.52 8.83 10.91
N MET A 90 4.13 7.66 10.98
CA MET A 90 5.59 7.55 11.01
C MET A 90 6.04 6.33 10.24
N VAL A 91 7.04 6.53 9.38
CA VAL A 91 7.68 5.43 8.65
C VAL A 91 8.93 5.03 9.40
N VAL A 92 9.06 3.75 9.70
CA VAL A 92 10.21 3.19 10.41
C VAL A 92 11.06 2.45 9.40
N PHE A 93 12.35 2.78 9.37
CA PHE A 93 13.31 2.18 8.46
C PHE A 93 14.20 1.20 9.19
N GLU A 94 14.66 0.20 8.47
CA GLU A 94 15.66 -0.74 8.97
C GLU A 94 16.84 -0.72 8.01
N THR A 95 18.04 -0.66 8.56
CA THR A 95 19.26 -0.66 7.79
C THR A 95 19.76 -2.09 7.64
N LYS A 96 19.96 -2.53 6.41
CA LYS A 96 20.49 -3.85 6.12
C LYS A 96 22.02 -3.84 6.27
N SER A 97 22.62 -5.03 6.28
CA SER A 97 24.06 -5.18 6.43
C SER A 97 24.87 -4.50 5.32
N ASP A 98 24.29 -4.35 4.13
CA ASP A 98 24.92 -3.67 3.01
C ASP A 98 24.74 -2.16 3.04
N GLY A 99 24.10 -1.61 4.07
CA GLY A 99 23.85 -0.18 4.22
C GLY A 99 22.56 0.31 3.59
N SER A 100 21.85 -0.53 2.84
CA SER A 100 20.58 -0.13 2.24
C SER A 100 19.48 -0.04 3.28
N GLN A 101 18.48 0.82 3.01
CA GLN A 101 17.34 1.01 3.89
C GLN A 101 16.13 0.28 3.35
N ILE A 102 15.35 -0.31 4.26
CA ILE A 102 14.03 -0.87 3.92
C ILE A 102 12.99 -0.23 4.81
N VAL A 103 11.76 -0.18 4.32
CA VAL A 103 10.63 0.24 5.15
C VAL A 103 10.19 -0.97 5.97
N SER A 104 10.32 -0.90 7.29
CA SER A 104 9.97 -2.01 8.16
C SER A 104 8.56 -1.91 8.70
N GLU A 105 8.09 -0.71 9.00
CA GLU A 105 6.72 -0.50 9.44
C GLU A 105 6.25 0.92 9.19
N ILE A 106 4.93 1.09 9.14
CA ILE A 106 4.29 2.40 9.07
C ILE A 106 3.32 2.48 10.23
N ARG A 107 3.56 3.43 11.13
CA ARG A 107 2.71 3.68 12.29
C ARG A 107 1.60 4.63 11.89
N LEU A 108 0.37 4.29 12.26
CA LEU A 108 -0.81 5.05 11.86
C LEU A 108 -1.19 6.04 12.94
N GLY A 109 -1.00 7.32 12.66
CA GLY A 109 -1.33 8.39 13.61
C GLY A 109 -2.81 8.39 13.97
N GLY A 110 -3.11 8.68 15.22
CA GLY A 110 -4.47 8.63 15.74
C GLY A 110 -4.96 7.24 16.09
N THR A 111 -4.13 6.23 15.95
CA THR A 111 -4.46 4.83 16.27
C THR A 111 -3.33 4.18 17.04
N ASN A 112 -3.60 2.99 17.57
CA ASN A 112 -2.57 2.14 18.16
C ASN A 112 -2.09 1.06 17.19
N GLN A 113 -2.31 1.27 15.90
CA GLN A 113 -1.98 0.28 14.87
C GLN A 113 -0.72 0.63 14.11
N ALA A 114 0.02 -0.40 13.73
CA ALA A 114 1.17 -0.29 12.85
C ALA A 114 1.05 -1.31 11.74
N ILE A 115 1.40 -0.90 10.53
CA ILE A 115 1.48 -1.79 9.38
C ILE A 115 2.92 -2.29 9.32
N VAL A 116 3.10 -3.60 9.45
CA VAL A 116 4.42 -4.23 9.52
C VAL A 116 4.68 -5.01 8.25
N PHE A 117 5.82 -4.75 7.64
CA PHE A 117 6.22 -5.40 6.39
C PHE A 117 7.24 -6.49 6.69
N SER A 118 7.04 -7.66 6.08
CA SER A 118 8.05 -8.70 6.11
C SER A 118 8.81 -8.69 4.79
N GLU A 119 10.09 -8.90 4.89
CA GLU A 119 10.97 -8.94 3.74
C GLU A 119 10.92 -10.26 3.03
#